data_11b8fc41f3cd1ebbc2c0dd163a9ce7fb
#
_entry.id   11b8fc41f3cd1ebbc2c0dd163a9ce7fb
#
_cell.length_a   1.000
_cell.length_b   1.000
_cell.length_c   1.000
_cell.angle_alpha   90.00
_cell.angle_beta   90.00
_cell.angle_gamma   90.00
#
_symmetry.space_group_name_H-M   'P 1'
#
loop_
_entity.id
_entity.type
_entity.pdbx_description
1 polymer ?
#
loop_
_entity_poly.entity_id
_entity_poly.type
_entity_poly.pdbx_seq_one_letter_code
_entity_poly.pdbx_strand_id
1 'polypeptide(L)'
;MKRYTLLRTFMLFMPVLIHCGWVSAHAQSAMLKGVKALGQTVYFEPDTTSVLKNPLTGWVMYLGRAWDENFWQTHHYDAMPVNGGDSTVRVSDYAGTCYIRINWNMLESKEGDYVWNDPDSRIYKLLASVRERGMRLAFRSNVDSRDQGQNTPLYVKEAGAKGFQDPNNPQIWSPYPDDAVFQQKYEKFLQAFAVAFDDPDKVDFIDAYGLGKWGEAHGVKYNNYSNKVEVFEWITDTYAKAFKRVPLVINYHRLVGDTISWAEPHPDSKRLLERAIAKGYTIRHDAFGMTGYYEQWEKDFARAYRFRLPIIMEGGWITGAHHRYWIDPSGKYRQGHSEDVRWGEYEESRNAHVNMMDLRIGDEVASWFNSSFDLVKRFEREGGYRLYPTEVSFVNKARSGERVSVQHNWRNLGWGYCPTNIPQWKGKYKVCIALMDANHNIVKKQLADEADLSTWVQGRDGHYTTTVNLDGLQKGNYTWLIGLVDTTKACQPGLKMAVDKNLLFEGWCKVGKLKINN
;
A
#
# COMPACT_ATOMS: atom_id res chain seq x y z
N MET A 1 40.77 60.58 -2.36
CA MET A 1 41.73 60.20 -3.38
C MET A 1 42.48 58.96 -2.94
N LYS A 2 42.15 57.79 -3.47
CA LYS A 2 43.03 56.61 -3.59
C LYS A 2 42.46 55.76 -4.70
N ARG A 3 43.22 55.67 -5.78
CA ARG A 3 42.96 54.87 -6.97
C ARG A 3 43.22 53.39 -6.64
N TYR A 4 42.33 52.48 -7.02
CA TYR A 4 42.63 51.06 -7.09
C TYR A 4 42.61 50.60 -8.56
N THR A 5 43.74 50.01 -8.92
CA THR A 5 44.09 49.51 -10.22
C THR A 5 43.38 48.19 -10.49
N LEU A 6 42.69 48.04 -11.63
CA LEU A 6 42.16 46.78 -12.11
C LEU A 6 43.27 45.88 -12.67
N LEU A 7 43.50 44.73 -12.06
CA LEU A 7 44.24 43.64 -12.70
C LEU A 7 43.26 42.80 -13.51
N ARG A 8 43.41 42.78 -14.83
CA ARG A 8 42.74 41.85 -15.74
C ARG A 8 43.53 40.54 -15.76
N THR A 9 42.98 39.45 -15.25
CA THR A 9 43.50 38.10 -15.44
C THR A 9 42.82 37.49 -16.66
N PHE A 10 43.59 37.23 -17.72
CA PHE A 10 43.17 36.46 -18.88
C PHE A 10 43.11 34.98 -18.49
N MET A 11 41.91 34.35 -18.49
CA MET A 11 41.75 32.88 -18.46
C MET A 11 41.72 32.37 -19.89
N LEU A 12 42.74 31.60 -20.26
CA LEU A 12 42.75 30.78 -21.48
C LEU A 12 41.70 29.68 -21.34
N PHE A 13 40.69 29.68 -22.18
CA PHE A 13 39.79 28.52 -22.37
C PHE A 13 40.47 27.51 -23.29
N MET A 14 40.88 26.37 -22.73
CA MET A 14 41.20 25.17 -23.48
C MET A 14 39.89 24.42 -23.78
N PRO A 15 39.57 24.06 -25.03
CA PRO A 15 38.41 23.23 -25.34
C PRO A 15 38.73 21.79 -24.94
N VAL A 16 38.04 21.28 -23.92
CA VAL A 16 37.98 19.85 -23.64
C VAL A 16 37.10 19.20 -24.70
N LEU A 17 37.72 18.53 -25.66
CA LEU A 17 37.07 17.61 -26.59
C LEU A 17 36.46 16.44 -25.79
N ILE A 18 35.18 16.52 -25.50
CA ILE A 18 34.41 15.38 -25.01
C ILE A 18 34.26 14.42 -26.18
N HIS A 19 35.06 13.37 -26.20
CA HIS A 19 34.78 12.18 -27.03
C HIS A 19 33.54 11.51 -26.48
N CYS A 20 32.34 11.86 -26.99
CA CYS A 20 31.18 11.03 -26.92
C CYS A 20 31.50 9.72 -27.67
N GLY A 21 31.90 8.72 -26.92
CA GLY A 21 32.01 7.36 -27.43
C GLY A 21 30.66 6.91 -27.97
N TRP A 22 30.55 6.81 -29.26
CA TRP A 22 29.52 6.05 -29.93
C TRP A 22 29.67 4.58 -29.49
N VAL A 23 28.99 4.19 -28.39
CA VAL A 23 28.76 2.78 -28.10
C VAL A 23 27.84 2.28 -29.20
N SER A 24 28.46 1.55 -30.12
CA SER A 24 27.88 1.12 -31.36
C SER A 24 26.56 0.38 -31.16
N ALA A 25 25.55 0.80 -31.92
CA ALA A 25 24.30 0.06 -32.14
C ALA A 25 24.51 -1.38 -32.66
N HIS A 26 25.75 -1.81 -32.89
CA HIS A 26 26.13 -3.15 -33.35
C HIS A 26 26.13 -4.22 -32.25
N ALA A 27 26.22 -3.86 -30.98
CA ALA A 27 26.15 -4.86 -29.89
C ALA A 27 24.72 -5.37 -29.62
N GLN A 28 23.70 -4.54 -29.87
CA GLN A 28 22.30 -4.97 -29.80
C GLN A 28 21.86 -5.80 -31.01
N SER A 29 22.49 -5.63 -32.17
CA SER A 29 22.17 -6.36 -33.38
C SER A 29 22.65 -7.84 -33.36
N ALA A 30 23.63 -8.17 -32.55
CA ALA A 30 24.18 -9.55 -32.50
C ALA A 30 23.32 -10.54 -31.69
N MET A 31 22.45 -10.05 -30.78
CA MET A 31 21.53 -10.92 -30.01
C MET A 31 20.23 -11.27 -30.72
N LEU A 32 19.91 -10.64 -31.86
CA LEU A 32 18.62 -10.79 -32.56
C LEU A 32 18.70 -11.68 -33.82
N LYS A 33 19.79 -12.42 -34.03
CA LYS A 33 19.85 -13.38 -35.13
C LYS A 33 18.82 -14.49 -34.91
N GLY A 34 17.76 -14.49 -35.75
CA GLY A 34 16.68 -15.48 -35.74
C GLY A 34 15.34 -15.01 -35.13
N VAL A 35 15.22 -13.75 -34.73
CA VAL A 35 13.97 -13.16 -34.26
C VAL A 35 13.24 -12.45 -35.39
N LYS A 36 11.97 -12.79 -35.62
CA LYS A 36 11.14 -12.21 -36.68
C LYS A 36 10.81 -10.76 -36.40
N ALA A 37 10.86 -9.90 -37.44
CA ALA A 37 10.49 -8.50 -37.35
C ALA A 37 9.02 -8.31 -36.90
N LEU A 38 8.76 -7.27 -36.12
CA LEU A 38 7.43 -6.85 -35.68
C LEU A 38 6.54 -6.52 -36.89
N GLY A 39 5.28 -6.96 -36.84
CA GLY A 39 4.34 -6.81 -37.96
C GLY A 39 3.17 -5.88 -37.68
N GLN A 40 2.84 -5.63 -36.43
CA GLN A 40 1.71 -4.78 -36.02
C GLN A 40 1.99 -4.11 -34.67
N THR A 41 1.49 -2.90 -34.52
CA THR A 41 1.51 -2.14 -33.26
C THR A 41 0.10 -1.74 -32.91
N VAL A 42 -0.27 -1.86 -31.63
CA VAL A 42 -1.55 -1.45 -31.06
C VAL A 42 -1.26 -0.46 -29.93
N TYR A 43 -1.99 0.64 -29.90
CA TYR A 43 -1.96 1.66 -28.86
C TYR A 43 -3.19 1.53 -27.99
N PHE A 44 -3.03 1.80 -26.69
CA PHE A 44 -4.10 1.69 -25.71
C PHE A 44 -4.38 3.03 -25.07
N GLU A 45 -5.64 3.40 -25.01
CA GLU A 45 -6.11 4.52 -24.21
C GLU A 45 -6.35 4.07 -22.77
N PRO A 46 -5.97 4.88 -21.77
CA PRO A 46 -6.17 4.51 -20.37
C PRO A 46 -7.64 4.61 -19.94
N ASP A 47 -8.11 3.64 -19.19
CA ASP A 47 -9.32 3.80 -18.40
C ASP A 47 -9.03 4.67 -17.17
N THR A 48 -9.61 5.85 -17.12
CA THR A 48 -9.47 6.83 -16.02
C THR A 48 -10.71 6.89 -15.13
N THR A 49 -11.66 5.99 -15.28
CA THR A 49 -12.98 6.06 -14.62
C THR A 49 -13.26 4.92 -13.65
N SER A 50 -12.80 3.71 -13.96
CA SER A 50 -13.07 2.52 -13.14
C SER A 50 -12.28 2.49 -11.86
N VAL A 51 -12.89 2.05 -10.76
CA VAL A 51 -12.20 1.73 -9.50
C VAL A 51 -11.57 0.34 -9.63
N LEU A 52 -10.23 0.25 -9.61
CA LEU A 52 -9.53 -1.00 -9.88
C LEU A 52 -9.44 -1.93 -8.66
N LYS A 53 -9.37 -1.38 -7.45
CA LYS A 53 -9.19 -2.13 -6.19
C LYS A 53 -8.05 -3.15 -6.24
N ASN A 54 -6.89 -2.70 -6.68
CA ASN A 54 -5.67 -3.49 -6.60
C ASN A 54 -5.13 -3.54 -5.16
N PRO A 55 -4.32 -4.52 -4.76
CA PRO A 55 -3.71 -4.55 -3.44
C PRO A 55 -2.78 -3.36 -3.19
N LEU A 56 -2.69 -2.88 -1.95
CA LEU A 56 -1.86 -1.74 -1.53
C LEU A 56 -2.06 -0.47 -2.37
N THR A 57 -3.29 -0.19 -2.78
CA THR A 57 -3.64 1.06 -3.48
C THR A 57 -5.10 1.40 -3.27
N GLY A 58 -5.46 2.67 -3.37
CA GLY A 58 -6.83 3.14 -3.27
C GLY A 58 -7.27 3.53 -1.86
N TRP A 59 -8.58 3.65 -1.66
CA TRP A 59 -9.16 4.07 -0.40
C TRP A 59 -9.23 2.94 0.62
N VAL A 60 -8.92 3.30 1.86
CA VAL A 60 -9.06 2.46 3.05
C VAL A 60 -10.25 2.95 3.86
N MET A 61 -11.18 2.07 4.16
CA MET A 61 -12.23 2.32 5.14
C MET A 61 -11.74 1.86 6.51
N TYR A 62 -11.81 2.73 7.49
CA TYR A 62 -11.42 2.40 8.85
C TYR A 62 -12.58 1.79 9.61
N LEU A 63 -12.30 0.76 10.41
CA LEU A 63 -13.26 0.12 11.27
C LEU A 63 -12.70 0.04 12.68
N GLY A 64 -13.31 0.78 13.57
CA GLY A 64 -12.96 0.78 14.98
C GLY A 64 -13.58 -0.42 15.72
N ARG A 65 -13.29 -0.51 17.01
CA ARG A 65 -13.75 -1.56 17.93
C ARG A 65 -15.28 -1.58 18.19
N ALA A 66 -15.96 -0.46 17.93
CA ALA A 66 -17.40 -0.30 18.18
C ALA A 66 -18.23 -0.78 16.99
N TRP A 67 -17.95 -2.01 16.51
CA TRP A 67 -18.74 -2.63 15.47
C TRP A 67 -19.89 -3.44 16.07
N ASP A 68 -21.08 -3.29 15.49
CA ASP A 68 -22.25 -4.13 15.73
C ASP A 68 -22.87 -4.62 14.41
N GLU A 69 -23.92 -5.42 14.50
CA GLU A 69 -24.59 -5.98 13.32
C GLU A 69 -25.22 -4.92 12.41
N ASN A 70 -25.51 -3.75 12.96
CA ASN A 70 -26.13 -2.63 12.24
C ASN A 70 -25.11 -1.61 11.72
N PHE A 71 -23.81 -1.87 11.90
CA PHE A 71 -22.72 -0.93 11.57
C PHE A 71 -22.87 -0.28 10.20
N TRP A 72 -23.15 -1.08 9.18
CA TRP A 72 -23.27 -0.61 7.80
C TRP A 72 -24.47 0.31 7.60
N GLN A 73 -25.60 -0.02 8.24
CA GLN A 73 -26.82 0.80 8.20
C GLN A 73 -26.69 2.05 9.06
N THR A 74 -26.15 1.92 10.28
CA THR A 74 -25.96 3.04 11.22
C THR A 74 -25.11 4.15 10.62
N HIS A 75 -24.07 3.78 9.85
CA HIS A 75 -23.19 4.73 9.18
C HIS A 75 -23.59 5.03 7.73
N HIS A 76 -24.70 4.50 7.24
CA HIS A 76 -25.19 4.65 5.87
C HIS A 76 -24.17 4.23 4.79
N TYR A 77 -23.25 3.28 5.09
CA TYR A 77 -22.16 2.94 4.18
C TYR A 77 -22.60 2.21 2.92
N ASP A 78 -23.77 1.56 2.94
CA ASP A 78 -24.38 0.96 1.75
C ASP A 78 -25.23 1.96 0.93
N ALA A 79 -25.46 3.18 1.45
CA ALA A 79 -26.22 4.25 0.79
C ALA A 79 -25.74 5.63 1.28
N MET A 80 -24.44 5.91 1.16
CA MET A 80 -23.82 7.15 1.60
C MET A 80 -24.25 8.33 0.71
N PRO A 81 -24.85 9.40 1.27
CA PRO A 81 -25.18 10.62 0.51
C PRO A 81 -23.91 11.28 -0.05
N VAL A 82 -24.01 11.89 -1.23
CA VAL A 82 -22.90 12.58 -1.87
C VAL A 82 -23.24 14.03 -2.21
N ASN A 83 -22.28 14.93 -2.05
CA ASN A 83 -22.39 16.36 -2.37
C ASN A 83 -23.58 17.07 -1.67
N GLY A 84 -23.97 16.59 -0.48
CA GLY A 84 -25.12 17.13 0.25
C GLY A 84 -26.48 16.96 -0.45
N GLY A 85 -26.56 16.08 -1.47
CA GLY A 85 -27.79 15.84 -2.25
C GLY A 85 -28.45 14.50 -1.92
N ASP A 86 -29.49 14.17 -2.69
CA ASP A 86 -30.27 12.93 -2.53
C ASP A 86 -29.63 11.70 -3.17
N SER A 87 -28.60 11.89 -4.01
CA SER A 87 -27.87 10.78 -4.62
C SER A 87 -27.02 10.06 -3.60
N THR A 88 -27.01 8.73 -3.66
CA THR A 88 -26.23 7.88 -2.75
C THR A 88 -25.32 6.93 -3.51
N VAL A 89 -24.22 6.53 -2.83
CA VAL A 89 -23.27 5.52 -3.31
C VAL A 89 -22.92 4.56 -2.17
N ARG A 90 -22.41 3.38 -2.48
CA ARG A 90 -21.81 2.52 -1.46
C ARG A 90 -20.35 2.93 -1.23
N VAL A 91 -19.97 3.11 0.03
CA VAL A 91 -18.57 3.41 0.40
C VAL A 91 -17.63 2.31 -0.12
N SER A 92 -18.08 1.06 -0.05
CA SER A 92 -17.35 -0.09 -0.58
C SER A 92 -17.16 -0.10 -2.10
N ASP A 93 -17.86 0.73 -2.87
CA ASP A 93 -17.59 0.86 -4.32
C ASP A 93 -16.25 1.59 -4.57
N TYR A 94 -15.83 2.44 -3.64
CA TYR A 94 -14.58 3.20 -3.67
C TYR A 94 -13.49 2.58 -2.79
N ALA A 95 -13.82 2.18 -1.55
CA ALA A 95 -12.85 1.56 -0.65
C ALA A 95 -12.50 0.14 -1.08
N GLY A 96 -11.21 -0.11 -1.29
CA GLY A 96 -10.66 -1.44 -1.60
C GLY A 96 -10.27 -2.24 -0.38
N THR A 97 -10.04 -1.56 0.75
CA THR A 97 -9.51 -2.16 1.99
C THR A 97 -10.31 -1.69 3.18
N CYS A 98 -10.58 -2.61 4.11
CA CYS A 98 -11.13 -2.30 5.43
C CYS A 98 -10.06 -2.52 6.51
N TYR A 99 -9.65 -1.44 7.17
CA TYR A 99 -8.65 -1.44 8.22
C TYR A 99 -9.30 -1.58 9.59
N ILE A 100 -8.99 -2.67 10.30
CA ILE A 100 -9.61 -3.09 11.56
C ILE A 100 -8.60 -2.91 12.69
N ARG A 101 -8.86 -1.94 13.56
CA ARG A 101 -8.09 -1.73 14.80
C ARG A 101 -8.84 -2.37 15.95
N ILE A 102 -8.25 -3.38 16.57
CA ILE A 102 -8.92 -4.21 17.56
C ILE A 102 -7.98 -4.54 18.72
N ASN A 103 -8.54 -4.61 19.91
CA ASN A 103 -7.79 -4.99 21.10
C ASN A 103 -7.50 -6.49 21.09
N TRP A 104 -6.30 -6.90 21.50
CA TRP A 104 -5.93 -8.31 21.59
C TRP A 104 -6.94 -9.13 22.43
N ASN A 105 -7.39 -8.59 23.56
CA ASN A 105 -8.40 -9.22 24.40
C ASN A 105 -9.72 -9.57 23.67
N MET A 106 -10.07 -8.82 22.62
CA MET A 106 -11.25 -9.10 21.80
C MET A 106 -11.00 -10.20 20.76
N LEU A 107 -9.76 -10.49 20.45
CA LEU A 107 -9.35 -11.53 19.49
C LEU A 107 -9.07 -12.87 20.19
N GLU A 108 -8.60 -12.82 21.43
CA GLU A 108 -8.22 -13.97 22.24
C GLU A 108 -8.47 -13.65 23.73
N SER A 109 -9.70 -13.79 24.20
CA SER A 109 -10.04 -13.54 25.61
C SER A 109 -9.50 -14.62 26.56
N LYS A 110 -9.37 -15.85 26.07
CA LYS A 110 -8.74 -16.99 26.73
C LYS A 110 -7.63 -17.53 25.85
N GLU A 111 -6.54 -17.98 26.45
CA GLU A 111 -5.37 -18.46 25.73
C GLU A 111 -5.71 -19.57 24.74
N GLY A 112 -5.43 -19.35 23.46
CA GLY A 112 -5.67 -20.31 22.38
C GLY A 112 -7.11 -20.35 21.86
N ASP A 113 -8.01 -19.53 22.40
CA ASP A 113 -9.40 -19.43 21.96
C ASP A 113 -9.56 -18.20 21.04
N TYR A 114 -9.44 -18.42 19.75
CA TYR A 114 -9.39 -17.37 18.74
C TYR A 114 -10.74 -17.13 18.10
N VAL A 115 -11.32 -15.94 18.31
CA VAL A 115 -12.67 -15.57 17.85
C VAL A 115 -12.86 -15.62 16.33
N TRP A 116 -11.80 -15.53 15.54
CA TRP A 116 -11.88 -15.67 14.07
C TRP A 116 -12.14 -17.10 13.58
N ASN A 117 -12.07 -18.10 14.47
CA ASN A 117 -12.43 -19.49 14.19
C ASN A 117 -13.88 -19.80 14.58
N ASP A 118 -14.56 -18.90 15.28
CA ASP A 118 -15.93 -19.08 15.76
C ASP A 118 -16.91 -18.34 14.82
N PRO A 119 -17.71 -19.07 14.01
CA PRO A 119 -18.69 -18.45 13.10
C PRO A 119 -19.76 -17.60 13.80
N ASP A 120 -20.02 -17.86 15.07
CA ASP A 120 -21.00 -17.12 15.85
C ASP A 120 -20.42 -15.84 16.46
N SER A 121 -19.10 -15.70 16.50
CA SER A 121 -18.45 -14.51 17.02
C SER A 121 -18.75 -13.27 16.20
N ARG A 122 -18.83 -12.12 16.87
CA ARG A 122 -19.01 -10.81 16.22
C ARG A 122 -17.87 -10.52 15.24
N ILE A 123 -16.64 -10.91 15.56
CA ILE A 123 -15.46 -10.67 14.73
C ILE A 123 -15.52 -11.50 13.46
N TYR A 124 -15.88 -12.78 13.53
CA TYR A 124 -16.05 -13.62 12.34
C TYR A 124 -17.09 -13.01 11.38
N LYS A 125 -18.25 -12.62 11.90
CA LYS A 125 -19.35 -12.00 11.15
C LYS A 125 -18.90 -10.67 10.52
N LEU A 126 -18.13 -9.87 11.26
CA LEU A 126 -17.53 -8.64 10.74
C LEU A 126 -16.62 -8.92 9.54
N LEU A 127 -15.67 -9.84 9.68
CA LEU A 127 -14.75 -10.19 8.60
C LEU A 127 -15.48 -10.73 7.37
N ALA A 128 -16.57 -11.50 7.58
CA ALA A 128 -17.42 -11.98 6.51
C ALA A 128 -18.11 -10.81 5.79
N SER A 129 -18.72 -9.88 6.53
CA SER A 129 -19.45 -8.73 5.97
C SER A 129 -18.57 -7.77 5.17
N VAL A 130 -17.30 -7.61 5.55
CA VAL A 130 -16.29 -6.85 4.80
C VAL A 130 -15.98 -7.53 3.47
N ARG A 131 -15.76 -8.85 3.49
CA ARG A 131 -15.45 -9.63 2.27
C ARG A 131 -16.62 -9.68 1.31
N GLU A 132 -17.85 -9.81 1.80
CA GLU A 132 -19.07 -9.74 0.98
C GLU A 132 -19.20 -8.43 0.20
N ARG A 133 -18.65 -7.33 0.73
CA ARG A 133 -18.57 -6.02 0.05
C ARG A 133 -17.36 -5.89 -0.87
N GLY A 134 -16.62 -6.98 -1.10
CA GLY A 134 -15.48 -7.02 -2.02
C GLY A 134 -14.27 -6.23 -1.55
N MET A 135 -14.14 -5.99 -0.26
CA MET A 135 -12.98 -5.32 0.35
C MET A 135 -11.99 -6.36 0.88
N ARG A 136 -10.72 -5.98 0.88
CA ARG A 136 -9.63 -6.68 1.53
C ARG A 136 -9.55 -6.23 3.00
N LEU A 137 -8.84 -6.95 3.81
CA LEU A 137 -8.66 -6.65 5.23
C LEU A 137 -7.31 -5.96 5.46
N ALA A 138 -7.21 -5.18 6.51
CA ALA A 138 -5.97 -4.79 7.14
C ALA A 138 -6.18 -4.77 8.65
N PHE A 139 -5.12 -4.99 9.44
CA PHE A 139 -5.28 -5.16 10.88
C PHE A 139 -4.25 -4.40 11.70
N ARG A 140 -4.68 -3.95 12.88
CA ARG A 140 -3.82 -3.61 14.02
C ARG A 140 -4.37 -4.27 15.27
N SER A 141 -3.54 -5.03 15.99
CA SER A 141 -3.85 -5.53 17.31
C SER A 141 -3.29 -4.60 18.37
N ASN A 142 -4.16 -3.98 19.18
CA ASN A 142 -3.73 -3.09 20.26
C ASN A 142 -3.44 -3.88 21.54
N VAL A 143 -2.31 -3.59 22.17
CA VAL A 143 -1.86 -4.20 23.43
C VAL A 143 -2.07 -3.27 24.62
N ASP A 144 -1.82 -1.97 24.44
CA ASP A 144 -1.84 -0.99 25.51
C ASP A 144 -2.43 0.35 25.03
N SER A 145 -3.74 0.37 24.79
CA SER A 145 -4.47 1.61 24.48
C SER A 145 -5.45 1.91 25.61
N ARG A 146 -4.94 2.47 26.69
CA ARG A 146 -5.59 2.64 28.00
C ARG A 146 -6.90 3.40 27.99
N ASP A 147 -7.09 4.32 27.06
CA ASP A 147 -8.36 5.04 26.85
C ASP A 147 -9.39 4.20 26.05
N GLN A 148 -9.04 2.98 25.69
CA GLN A 148 -9.87 2.07 24.91
C GLN A 148 -10.26 0.79 25.66
N GLY A 149 -10.24 0.80 26.98
CA GLY A 149 -10.58 -0.33 27.85
C GLY A 149 -9.44 -1.35 27.97
N GLN A 150 -9.78 -2.57 28.42
CA GLN A 150 -8.81 -3.64 28.56
C GLN A 150 -8.35 -4.13 27.20
N ASN A 151 -7.08 -4.01 26.88
CA ASN A 151 -6.53 -4.39 25.58
C ASN A 151 -5.84 -5.74 25.59
N THR A 152 -4.98 -6.00 26.58
CA THR A 152 -4.32 -7.29 26.78
C THR A 152 -5.22 -8.23 27.54
N PRO A 153 -5.37 -9.51 27.14
CA PRO A 153 -6.16 -10.48 27.88
C PRO A 153 -5.66 -10.68 29.30
N LEU A 154 -6.58 -10.82 30.28
CA LEU A 154 -6.20 -10.94 31.68
C LEU A 154 -5.46 -12.24 32.02
N TYR A 155 -5.62 -13.30 31.23
CA TYR A 155 -4.84 -14.53 31.42
C TYR A 155 -3.33 -14.28 31.34
N VAL A 156 -2.88 -13.22 30.65
CA VAL A 156 -1.47 -12.83 30.58
C VAL A 156 -0.98 -12.35 31.95
N LYS A 157 -1.80 -11.55 32.66
CA LYS A 157 -1.56 -11.15 34.06
C LYS A 157 -1.57 -12.35 35.00
N GLU A 158 -2.56 -13.24 34.85
CA GLU A 158 -2.69 -14.44 35.64
C GLU A 158 -1.53 -15.43 35.45
N ALA A 159 -0.91 -15.43 34.27
CA ALA A 159 0.33 -16.17 33.98
C ALA A 159 1.57 -15.58 34.65
N GLY A 160 1.44 -14.45 35.34
CA GLY A 160 2.53 -13.81 36.10
C GLY A 160 3.26 -12.67 35.38
N ALA A 161 2.76 -12.19 34.25
CA ALA A 161 3.34 -11.04 33.56
C ALA A 161 3.29 -9.78 34.45
N LYS A 162 4.40 -9.05 34.50
CA LYS A 162 4.48 -7.75 35.15
C LYS A 162 3.83 -6.68 34.29
N GLY A 163 3.19 -5.72 34.96
CA GLY A 163 2.51 -4.63 34.28
C GLY A 163 2.10 -3.54 35.24
N PHE A 164 1.25 -2.65 34.78
CA PHE A 164 0.77 -1.50 35.55
C PHE A 164 -0.74 -1.33 35.37
N GLN A 165 -1.35 -0.65 36.30
CA GLN A 165 -2.73 -0.20 36.20
C GLN A 165 -2.79 1.21 35.64
N ASP A 166 -3.82 1.51 34.83
CA ASP A 166 -4.03 2.87 34.36
C ASP A 166 -4.37 3.79 35.54
N PRO A 167 -3.63 4.91 35.73
CA PRO A 167 -3.92 5.84 36.81
C PRO A 167 -5.33 6.44 36.79
N ASN A 168 -5.92 6.59 35.60
CA ASN A 168 -7.25 7.16 35.41
C ASN A 168 -8.35 6.09 35.47
N ASN A 169 -8.02 4.83 35.26
CA ASN A 169 -8.93 3.69 35.38
C ASN A 169 -8.20 2.47 35.95
N PRO A 170 -8.14 2.32 37.30
CA PRO A 170 -7.41 1.23 37.96
C PRO A 170 -7.92 -0.18 37.63
N GLN A 171 -9.06 -0.32 36.98
CA GLN A 171 -9.57 -1.63 36.52
C GLN A 171 -8.85 -2.11 35.23
N ILE A 172 -8.21 -1.19 34.49
CA ILE A 172 -7.45 -1.52 33.30
C ILE A 172 -6.02 -1.85 33.68
N TRP A 173 -5.57 -3.03 33.30
CA TRP A 173 -4.19 -3.48 33.44
C TRP A 173 -3.51 -3.59 32.08
N SER A 174 -2.28 -3.12 31.99
CA SER A 174 -1.43 -3.24 30.80
C SER A 174 -0.09 -3.86 31.18
N PRO A 175 0.47 -4.74 30.33
CA PRO A 175 1.79 -5.34 30.58
C PRO A 175 2.91 -4.32 30.36
N TYR A 176 4.05 -4.54 31.00
CA TYR A 176 5.32 -3.97 30.55
C TYR A 176 5.80 -4.75 29.33
N PRO A 177 6.12 -4.10 28.20
CA PRO A 177 6.54 -4.81 26.99
C PRO A 177 7.92 -5.46 27.09
N ASP A 178 8.70 -5.13 28.09
CA ASP A 178 9.97 -5.78 28.48
C ASP A 178 9.79 -6.92 29.50
N ASP A 179 8.56 -7.40 29.72
CA ASP A 179 8.29 -8.58 30.55
C ASP A 179 8.31 -9.86 29.70
N ALA A 180 9.09 -10.85 30.13
CA ALA A 180 9.30 -12.09 29.37
C ALA A 180 8.02 -12.95 29.23
N VAL A 181 7.13 -12.96 30.26
CA VAL A 181 5.87 -13.71 30.20
C VAL A 181 4.94 -13.07 29.19
N PHE A 182 4.83 -11.74 29.20
CA PHE A 182 4.06 -11.00 28.19
C PHE A 182 4.58 -11.29 26.79
N GLN A 183 5.90 -11.17 26.59
CA GLN A 183 6.51 -11.41 25.27
C GLN A 183 6.19 -12.81 24.75
N GLN A 184 6.34 -13.84 25.56
CA GLN A 184 6.03 -15.22 25.19
C GLN A 184 4.55 -15.41 24.78
N LYS A 185 3.63 -14.81 25.53
CA LYS A 185 2.19 -14.93 25.23
C LYS A 185 1.82 -14.18 23.96
N TYR A 186 2.38 -13.00 23.76
CA TYR A 186 2.10 -12.20 22.57
C TYR A 186 2.71 -12.81 21.31
N GLU A 187 3.91 -13.38 21.38
CA GLU A 187 4.51 -14.15 20.28
C GLU A 187 3.63 -15.32 19.85
N LYS A 188 3.08 -16.08 20.83
CA LYS A 188 2.16 -17.19 20.55
C LYS A 188 0.88 -16.71 19.85
N PHE A 189 0.30 -15.60 20.32
CA PHE A 189 -0.84 -14.96 19.66
C PHE A 189 -0.51 -14.55 18.24
N LEU A 190 0.60 -13.85 18.01
CA LEU A 190 1.00 -13.38 16.68
C LEU A 190 1.28 -14.51 15.70
N GLN A 191 1.81 -15.65 16.17
CA GLN A 191 1.97 -16.86 15.34
C GLN A 191 0.60 -17.40 14.88
N ALA A 192 -0.37 -17.52 15.79
CA ALA A 192 -1.71 -17.96 15.46
C ALA A 192 -2.44 -16.96 14.53
N PHE A 193 -2.25 -15.67 14.79
CA PHE A 193 -2.80 -14.61 13.96
C PHE A 193 -2.23 -14.64 12.53
N ALA A 194 -0.93 -14.89 12.39
CA ALA A 194 -0.31 -15.04 11.08
C ALA A 194 -0.78 -16.30 10.33
N VAL A 195 -1.01 -17.43 11.03
CA VAL A 195 -1.59 -18.62 10.40
C VAL A 195 -2.95 -18.30 9.75
N ALA A 196 -3.75 -17.44 10.39
CA ALA A 196 -5.06 -17.05 9.88
C ALA A 196 -5.01 -15.96 8.80
N PHE A 197 -4.08 -15.01 8.91
CA PHE A 197 -4.13 -13.74 8.18
C PHE A 197 -2.88 -13.40 7.37
N ASP A 198 -1.83 -14.22 7.32
CA ASP A 198 -0.72 -14.03 6.37
C ASP A 198 -1.12 -14.51 4.95
N ASP A 199 -2.26 -13.98 4.49
CA ASP A 199 -2.86 -14.28 3.20
C ASP A 199 -2.99 -13.01 2.35
N PRO A 200 -2.06 -12.76 1.41
CA PRO A 200 -2.06 -11.53 0.60
C PRO A 200 -3.24 -11.42 -0.37
N ASP A 201 -4.08 -12.44 -0.49
CA ASP A 201 -5.31 -12.38 -1.27
C ASP A 201 -6.47 -11.75 -0.50
N LYS A 202 -6.39 -11.78 0.82
CA LYS A 202 -7.44 -11.30 1.72
C LYS A 202 -7.01 -10.10 2.56
N VAL A 203 -5.70 -9.94 2.77
CA VAL A 203 -5.13 -8.93 3.66
C VAL A 203 -4.13 -8.07 2.90
N ASP A 204 -4.29 -6.75 2.96
CA ASP A 204 -3.40 -5.80 2.31
C ASP A 204 -2.17 -5.49 3.16
N PHE A 205 -2.37 -5.27 4.46
CA PHE A 205 -1.26 -5.01 5.37
C PHE A 205 -1.60 -5.36 6.82
N ILE A 206 -0.55 -5.57 7.61
CA ILE A 206 -0.61 -5.64 9.07
C ILE A 206 0.12 -4.42 9.62
N ASP A 207 -0.56 -3.62 10.44
CA ASP A 207 0.07 -2.55 11.21
C ASP A 207 0.76 -3.17 12.43
N ALA A 208 2.06 -3.32 12.30
CA ALA A 208 2.82 -4.35 12.98
C ALA A 208 3.68 -3.78 14.13
N TYR A 209 3.02 -3.09 15.06
CA TYR A 209 3.66 -2.64 16.29
C TYR A 209 2.80 -2.96 17.52
N GLY A 210 1.59 -2.43 17.60
CA GLY A 210 0.60 -2.75 18.63
C GLY A 210 0.87 -2.21 20.03
N LEU A 211 2.08 -1.78 20.34
CA LEU A 211 2.49 -1.28 21.65
C LEU A 211 2.21 0.22 21.80
N GLY A 212 2.02 0.65 23.04
CA GLY A 212 1.73 2.02 23.40
C GLY A 212 0.29 2.43 23.06
N LYS A 213 -0.03 3.70 23.30
CA LYS A 213 -1.37 4.22 23.08
C LYS A 213 -1.76 4.06 21.62
N TRP A 214 -2.94 3.51 21.37
CA TRP A 214 -3.50 3.18 20.06
C TRP A 214 -2.71 2.18 19.21
N GLY A 215 -1.67 1.54 19.80
CA GLY A 215 -0.75 0.68 19.06
C GLY A 215 0.24 1.46 18.17
N GLU A 216 0.47 2.75 18.48
CA GLU A 216 1.22 3.71 17.66
C GLU A 216 2.52 4.16 18.31
N ALA A 217 3.09 3.36 19.19
CA ALA A 217 4.32 3.67 19.94
C ALA A 217 4.25 4.91 20.86
N HIS A 218 3.05 5.44 21.14
CA HIS A 218 2.90 6.58 22.02
C HIS A 218 2.92 6.18 23.49
N GLY A 219 3.77 6.82 24.28
CA GLY A 219 3.79 6.69 25.74
C GLY A 219 3.96 5.25 26.23
N VAL A 220 4.78 4.45 25.54
CA VAL A 220 5.09 3.08 25.94
C VAL A 220 5.71 3.09 27.33
N LYS A 221 5.17 2.29 28.26
CA LYS A 221 5.70 2.14 29.62
C LYS A 221 6.50 0.88 29.75
N TYR A 222 7.72 1.00 30.24
CA TYR A 222 8.65 -0.11 30.45
C TYR A 222 8.80 -0.38 31.94
N ASN A 223 9.05 -1.64 32.32
CA ASN A 223 9.51 -1.98 33.65
C ASN A 223 10.93 -1.42 33.89
N ASN A 224 11.78 -1.48 32.85
CA ASN A 224 13.06 -0.80 32.81
C ASN A 224 13.20 -0.02 31.49
N TYR A 225 13.22 1.30 31.55
CA TYR A 225 13.29 2.18 30.38
C TYR A 225 14.53 1.93 29.48
N SER A 226 15.62 1.42 30.05
CA SER A 226 16.82 1.08 29.26
C SER A 226 16.55 0.00 28.19
N ASN A 227 15.50 -0.81 28.37
CA ASN A 227 15.11 -1.90 27.46
C ASN A 227 14.34 -1.41 26.22
N LYS A 228 14.09 -0.11 26.07
CA LYS A 228 13.25 0.43 25.00
C LYS A 228 13.66 0.00 23.59
N VAL A 229 14.97 -0.05 23.33
CA VAL A 229 15.50 -0.47 22.02
C VAL A 229 15.34 -1.98 21.83
N GLU A 230 15.60 -2.77 22.86
CA GLU A 230 15.43 -4.22 22.83
C GLU A 230 13.96 -4.61 22.60
N VAL A 231 13.03 -3.89 23.24
CA VAL A 231 11.59 -4.08 23.02
C VAL A 231 11.20 -3.71 21.58
N PHE A 232 11.73 -2.62 21.04
CA PHE A 232 11.48 -2.24 19.65
C PHE A 232 11.99 -3.32 18.68
N GLU A 233 13.20 -3.83 18.91
CA GLU A 233 13.77 -4.92 18.11
C GLU A 233 12.94 -6.21 18.25
N TRP A 234 12.59 -6.59 19.48
CA TRP A 234 11.78 -7.77 19.76
C TRP A 234 10.43 -7.73 19.03
N ILE A 235 9.67 -6.64 19.17
CA ILE A 235 8.32 -6.58 18.58
C ILE A 235 8.38 -6.57 17.05
N THR A 236 9.31 -5.79 16.47
CA THR A 236 9.44 -5.73 15.01
C THR A 236 9.97 -7.04 14.43
N ASP A 237 10.86 -7.75 15.12
CA ASP A 237 11.31 -9.09 14.74
C ASP A 237 10.18 -10.12 14.83
N THR A 238 9.36 -10.07 15.89
CA THR A 238 8.25 -11.00 16.10
C THR A 238 7.25 -10.93 14.97
N TYR A 239 6.82 -9.73 14.60
CA TYR A 239 5.93 -9.56 13.45
C TYR A 239 6.60 -10.00 12.14
N ALA A 240 7.86 -9.59 11.90
CA ALA A 240 8.59 -9.97 10.69
C ALA A 240 8.86 -11.47 10.59
N LYS A 241 8.96 -12.18 11.71
CA LYS A 241 9.05 -13.66 11.76
C LYS A 241 7.69 -14.33 11.48
N ALA A 242 6.62 -13.78 12.01
CA ALA A 242 5.27 -14.35 11.87
C ALA A 242 4.69 -14.12 10.46
N PHE A 243 4.74 -12.91 9.93
CA PHE A 243 4.17 -12.53 8.64
C PHE A 243 5.25 -12.47 7.55
N LYS A 244 5.10 -13.29 6.51
CA LYS A 244 6.06 -13.41 5.40
C LYS A 244 5.51 -12.95 4.05
N ARG A 245 4.19 -12.97 3.90
CA ARG A 245 3.49 -12.76 2.63
C ARG A 245 2.72 -11.46 2.59
N VAL A 246 2.15 -11.05 3.73
CA VAL A 246 1.41 -9.80 3.89
C VAL A 246 2.39 -8.69 4.30
N PRO A 247 2.37 -7.53 3.63
CA PRO A 247 3.19 -6.39 3.99
C PRO A 247 2.95 -5.91 5.42
N LEU A 248 4.04 -5.60 6.11
CA LEU A 248 4.02 -5.00 7.45
C LEU A 248 4.16 -3.50 7.33
N VAL A 249 3.41 -2.75 8.13
CA VAL A 249 3.53 -1.30 8.21
C VAL A 249 3.83 -0.86 9.64
N ILE A 250 4.48 0.29 9.78
CA ILE A 250 4.72 0.95 11.05
C ILE A 250 4.41 2.43 10.92
N ASN A 251 3.80 3.01 11.96
CA ASN A 251 3.57 4.45 12.00
C ASN A 251 4.91 5.19 12.11
N TYR A 252 5.26 5.97 11.06
CA TYR A 252 6.43 6.81 11.11
C TYR A 252 6.07 8.19 11.65
N HIS A 253 6.57 8.53 12.80
CA HIS A 253 6.50 9.89 13.30
C HIS A 253 7.69 10.17 14.22
N ARG A 254 7.94 11.44 14.44
CA ARG A 254 9.12 11.92 15.17
C ARG A 254 9.21 11.50 16.64
N LEU A 255 8.17 10.86 17.17
CA LEU A 255 8.10 10.47 18.59
C LEU A 255 8.35 8.99 18.83
N VAL A 256 8.61 8.18 17.79
CA VAL A 256 8.92 6.77 17.94
C VAL A 256 10.15 6.58 18.80
N GLY A 257 10.02 5.75 19.85
CA GLY A 257 11.11 5.41 20.76
C GLY A 257 11.09 6.12 22.12
N ASP A 258 10.09 6.98 22.41
CA ASP A 258 9.99 7.66 23.69
C ASP A 258 8.55 7.92 24.15
N THR A 259 8.41 8.59 25.28
CA THR A 259 7.17 9.14 25.79
C THR A 259 6.64 10.23 24.86
N ILE A 260 5.32 10.49 24.89
CA ILE A 260 4.71 11.50 24.04
C ILE A 260 5.29 12.89 24.35
N SER A 261 5.95 13.46 23.35
CA SER A 261 6.30 14.87 23.29
C SER A 261 6.03 15.37 21.89
N TRP A 262 5.28 16.44 21.75
CA TRP A 262 4.91 17.01 20.44
C TRP A 262 5.82 18.17 20.02
N ALA A 263 6.80 18.53 20.86
CA ALA A 263 7.66 19.67 20.60
C ALA A 263 8.84 19.33 19.66
N GLU A 264 9.56 18.25 19.97
CA GLU A 264 10.82 17.93 19.29
C GLU A 264 10.85 16.46 18.82
N PRO A 265 11.52 16.16 17.68
CA PRO A 265 11.75 14.79 17.27
C PRO A 265 12.61 14.04 18.28
N HIS A 266 12.21 12.81 18.64
CA HIS A 266 13.07 11.97 19.45
C HIS A 266 14.31 11.56 18.65
N PRO A 267 15.53 11.64 19.23
CA PRO A 267 16.79 11.36 18.50
C PRO A 267 16.85 9.94 17.88
N ASP A 268 16.19 8.97 18.53
CA ASP A 268 16.17 7.58 18.06
C ASP A 268 15.13 7.29 17.00
N SER A 269 14.11 8.16 16.79
CA SER A 269 12.97 7.87 15.93
C SER A 269 13.38 7.42 14.53
N LYS A 270 14.23 8.19 13.87
CA LYS A 270 14.71 7.84 12.52
C LYS A 270 15.46 6.51 12.51
N ARG A 271 16.36 6.31 13.45
CA ARG A 271 17.19 5.10 13.56
C ARG A 271 16.34 3.84 13.79
N LEU A 272 15.35 3.91 14.67
CA LEU A 272 14.45 2.79 14.95
C LEU A 272 13.56 2.47 13.76
N LEU A 273 13.00 3.48 13.09
CA LEU A 273 12.21 3.29 11.88
C LEU A 273 13.04 2.69 10.75
N GLU A 274 14.27 3.13 10.55
CA GLU A 274 15.20 2.55 9.56
C GLU A 274 15.51 1.09 9.85
N ARG A 275 15.60 0.69 11.13
CA ARG A 275 15.74 -0.72 11.53
C ARG A 275 14.50 -1.55 11.19
N ALA A 276 13.30 -1.03 11.45
CA ALA A 276 12.07 -1.72 11.04
C ALA A 276 12.00 -1.87 9.51
N ILE A 277 12.33 -0.82 8.75
CA ILE A 277 12.39 -0.87 7.29
C ILE A 277 13.39 -1.92 6.80
N ALA A 278 14.55 -2.05 7.43
CA ALA A 278 15.53 -3.09 7.09
C ALA A 278 15.01 -4.52 7.33
N LYS A 279 14.01 -4.70 8.19
CA LYS A 279 13.28 -5.97 8.42
C LYS A 279 12.15 -6.20 7.43
N GLY A 280 11.92 -5.31 6.46
CA GLY A 280 10.89 -5.43 5.43
C GLY A 280 9.58 -4.71 5.75
N TYR A 281 9.59 -3.80 6.72
CA TYR A 281 8.44 -2.95 6.99
C TYR A 281 8.27 -1.88 5.91
N THR A 282 7.02 -1.53 5.66
CA THR A 282 6.59 -0.33 4.95
C THR A 282 6.12 0.73 5.96
N ILE A 283 5.66 1.87 5.51
CA ILE A 283 5.38 3.00 6.38
C ILE A 283 3.95 3.53 6.23
N ARG A 284 3.37 3.91 7.34
CA ARG A 284 2.13 4.68 7.41
C ARG A 284 2.30 5.89 8.29
N HIS A 285 1.49 6.91 8.08
CA HIS A 285 1.44 8.05 8.97
C HIS A 285 0.00 8.47 9.23
N ASP A 286 -0.20 8.97 10.43
CA ASP A 286 -1.44 9.52 10.93
C ASP A 286 -1.57 11.01 10.54
N ALA A 287 -2.80 11.48 10.42
CA ALA A 287 -3.12 12.90 10.35
C ALA A 287 -2.39 13.70 9.26
N PHE A 288 -2.28 13.15 8.04
CA PHE A 288 -1.76 13.88 6.88
C PHE A 288 -2.44 15.24 6.71
N GLY A 289 -1.66 16.27 6.37
CA GLY A 289 -2.16 17.62 6.14
C GLY A 289 -2.53 18.41 7.39
N MET A 290 -2.52 17.79 8.56
CA MET A 290 -2.90 18.43 9.82
C MET A 290 -1.74 19.21 10.41
N THR A 291 -1.95 20.50 10.63
CA THR A 291 -0.95 21.39 11.21
C THR A 291 -0.60 20.98 12.64
N GLY A 292 0.68 21.10 13.00
CA GLY A 292 1.21 20.68 14.30
C GLY A 292 1.38 19.17 14.50
N TYR A 293 0.92 18.36 13.54
CA TYR A 293 1.03 16.90 13.59
C TYR A 293 1.86 16.32 12.47
N TYR A 294 1.59 16.75 11.22
CA TYR A 294 2.32 16.38 10.03
C TYR A 294 3.19 17.57 9.61
N GLU A 295 4.42 17.59 10.11
CA GLU A 295 5.34 18.71 9.98
C GLU A 295 6.53 18.39 9.07
N GLN A 296 7.55 19.20 9.10
CA GLN A 296 8.68 19.09 8.18
C GLN A 296 9.43 17.77 8.32
N TRP A 297 9.57 17.24 9.54
CA TRP A 297 10.25 15.96 9.78
C TRP A 297 9.53 14.80 9.07
N GLU A 298 8.20 14.74 9.20
CA GLU A 298 7.38 13.71 8.57
C GLU A 298 7.39 13.84 7.04
N LYS A 299 7.33 15.06 6.53
CA LYS A 299 7.43 15.35 5.08
C LYS A 299 8.77 14.93 4.50
N ASP A 300 9.86 15.19 5.21
CA ASP A 300 11.20 14.81 4.77
C ASP A 300 11.41 13.29 4.84
N PHE A 301 10.87 12.63 5.88
CA PHE A 301 10.90 11.18 5.99
C PHE A 301 10.12 10.52 4.84
N ALA A 302 8.89 10.96 4.57
CA ALA A 302 8.09 10.48 3.43
C ALA A 302 8.83 10.69 2.11
N ARG A 303 9.42 11.87 1.88
CA ARG A 303 10.19 12.18 0.67
C ARG A 303 11.38 11.26 0.47
N ALA A 304 12.07 10.86 1.55
CA ALA A 304 13.21 9.95 1.49
C ALA A 304 12.82 8.52 1.07
N TYR A 305 11.56 8.12 1.32
CA TYR A 305 11.09 6.75 1.07
C TYR A 305 10.08 6.61 -0.07
N ARG A 306 9.55 7.70 -0.61
CA ARG A 306 8.63 7.63 -1.76
C ARG A 306 9.26 6.86 -2.91
N PHE A 307 8.46 6.01 -3.58
CA PHE A 307 8.89 5.10 -4.65
C PHE A 307 9.89 4.00 -4.20
N ARG A 308 10.16 3.91 -2.91
CA ARG A 308 10.97 2.83 -2.31
C ARG A 308 10.14 1.96 -1.40
N LEU A 309 9.19 2.58 -0.71
CA LEU A 309 8.19 1.92 0.14
C LEU A 309 6.80 2.48 -0.18
N PRO A 310 5.75 1.65 -0.20
CA PRO A 310 4.39 2.16 -0.22
C PRO A 310 4.13 2.95 1.06
N ILE A 311 3.51 4.12 0.91
CA ILE A 311 3.13 4.98 2.03
C ILE A 311 1.61 4.89 2.19
N ILE A 312 1.16 4.60 3.40
CA ILE A 312 -0.25 4.54 3.75
C ILE A 312 -0.57 5.77 4.61
N MET A 313 -1.51 6.56 4.15
CA MET A 313 -2.02 7.72 4.88
C MET A 313 -3.17 7.28 5.77
N GLU A 314 -3.17 7.71 7.01
CA GLU A 314 -4.34 7.72 7.88
C GLU A 314 -4.84 9.16 8.03
N GLY A 315 -6.12 9.40 7.74
CA GLY A 315 -6.75 10.71 7.85
C GLY A 315 -6.84 11.22 9.29
N GLY A 316 -7.06 12.51 9.43
CA GLY A 316 -7.25 13.12 10.75
C GLY A 316 -8.69 12.97 11.28
N TRP A 317 -8.85 13.16 12.58
CA TRP A 317 -10.14 13.34 13.22
C TRP A 317 -10.51 14.82 13.18
N ILE A 318 -11.39 15.22 12.25
CA ILE A 318 -11.70 16.62 11.98
C ILE A 318 -13.16 16.99 12.21
N THR A 319 -14.06 16.03 12.38
CA THR A 319 -15.48 16.25 12.62
C THR A 319 -15.85 16.14 14.10
N GLY A 320 -16.99 16.67 14.49
CA GLY A 320 -17.54 16.59 15.85
C GLY A 320 -16.62 17.15 16.94
N ALA A 321 -16.51 16.42 18.06
CA ALA A 321 -15.71 16.84 19.24
C ALA A 321 -14.19 16.76 19.01
N HIS A 322 -13.74 16.17 17.94
CA HIS A 322 -12.32 16.02 17.61
C HIS A 322 -11.77 17.13 16.71
N HIS A 323 -12.57 18.15 16.42
CA HIS A 323 -12.30 19.25 15.48
C HIS A 323 -11.26 20.28 15.95
N ARG A 324 -10.31 19.94 16.84
CA ARG A 324 -9.22 20.85 17.22
C ARG A 324 -8.40 21.39 16.04
N TYR A 325 -8.54 20.79 14.89
CA TYR A 325 -7.93 21.23 13.63
C TYR A 325 -8.73 22.32 12.91
N TRP A 326 -9.95 22.58 13.34
CA TRP A 326 -10.74 23.72 12.88
C TRP A 326 -10.27 25.02 13.54
N ILE A 327 -9.50 24.91 14.63
CA ILE A 327 -8.79 26.03 15.26
C ILE A 327 -7.32 25.87 14.86
N ASP A 328 -7.06 26.03 13.57
CA ASP A 328 -5.70 25.98 13.07
C ASP A 328 -5.00 27.33 13.33
N PRO A 329 -4.02 27.38 14.26
CA PRO A 329 -3.32 28.63 14.56
C PRO A 329 -2.49 29.15 13.38
N SER A 330 -2.20 28.32 12.37
CA SER A 330 -1.54 28.77 11.15
C SER A 330 -2.48 29.50 10.19
N GLY A 331 -3.79 29.43 10.39
CA GLY A 331 -4.80 29.98 9.49
C GLY A 331 -4.94 29.28 8.15
N LYS A 332 -4.34 28.09 8.00
CA LYS A 332 -4.40 27.30 6.76
C LYS A 332 -5.82 26.83 6.44
N TYR A 333 -6.59 26.50 7.47
CA TYR A 333 -7.94 25.97 7.33
C TYR A 333 -8.97 26.91 7.98
N ARG A 334 -10.09 27.12 7.29
CA ARG A 334 -11.19 27.91 7.84
C ARG A 334 -11.95 27.08 8.87
N GLN A 335 -12.34 27.71 9.97
CA GLN A 335 -13.13 27.06 11.00
C GLN A 335 -14.49 26.58 10.44
N GLY A 336 -14.85 25.33 10.71
CA GLY A 336 -16.12 24.75 10.27
C GLY A 336 -16.13 24.25 8.81
N HIS A 337 -15.03 24.38 8.11
CA HIS A 337 -14.90 24.00 6.70
C HIS A 337 -14.09 22.69 6.55
N SER A 338 -14.74 21.56 6.75
CA SER A 338 -14.09 20.23 6.64
C SER A 338 -13.44 19.99 5.26
N GLU A 339 -14.01 20.59 4.22
CA GLU A 339 -13.50 20.50 2.85
C GLU A 339 -12.08 21.10 2.72
N ASP A 340 -11.73 22.12 3.49
CA ASP A 340 -10.37 22.70 3.49
C ASP A 340 -9.36 21.69 4.03
N VAL A 341 -9.71 20.97 5.11
CA VAL A 341 -8.85 19.96 5.71
C VAL A 341 -8.74 18.76 4.79
N ARG A 342 -9.85 18.30 4.19
CA ARG A 342 -9.83 17.19 3.22
C ARG A 342 -8.97 17.51 2.00
N TRP A 343 -9.02 18.75 1.52
CA TRP A 343 -8.10 19.21 0.49
C TRP A 343 -6.64 19.17 0.95
N GLY A 344 -6.35 19.60 2.18
CA GLY A 344 -5.00 19.54 2.75
C GLY A 344 -4.47 18.10 2.89
N GLU A 345 -5.30 17.17 3.34
CA GLU A 345 -4.97 15.73 3.39
C GLU A 345 -4.67 15.18 2.00
N TYR A 346 -5.48 15.55 1.01
CA TYR A 346 -5.29 15.14 -0.38
C TYR A 346 -3.97 15.68 -0.96
N GLU A 347 -3.67 16.97 -0.78
CA GLU A 347 -2.43 17.58 -1.25
C GLU A 347 -1.18 16.97 -0.60
N GLU A 348 -1.17 16.81 0.72
CA GLU A 348 -0.03 16.20 1.41
C GLU A 348 0.14 14.72 1.02
N SER A 349 -0.95 14.01 0.79
CA SER A 349 -0.93 12.64 0.28
C SER A 349 -0.34 12.57 -1.13
N ARG A 350 -0.66 13.53 -2.00
CA ARG A 350 -0.07 13.68 -3.32
C ARG A 350 1.43 14.01 -3.24
N ASN A 351 1.82 14.94 -2.36
CA ASN A 351 3.21 15.35 -2.15
C ASN A 351 4.07 14.20 -1.62
N ALA A 352 3.51 13.38 -0.75
CA ALA A 352 4.16 12.18 -0.21
C ALA A 352 4.12 10.99 -1.17
N HIS A 353 3.36 11.06 -2.27
CA HIS A 353 3.12 9.97 -3.21
C HIS A 353 2.54 8.72 -2.54
N VAL A 354 1.52 8.90 -1.70
CA VAL A 354 0.93 7.79 -0.96
C VAL A 354 0.27 6.76 -1.88
N ASN A 355 0.32 5.51 -1.48
CA ASN A 355 -0.37 4.43 -2.16
C ASN A 355 -1.84 4.32 -1.73
N MET A 356 -2.13 4.57 -0.46
CA MET A 356 -3.48 4.40 0.10
C MET A 356 -3.85 5.62 0.92
N MET A 357 -5.10 6.05 0.82
CA MET A 357 -5.72 7.09 1.66
C MET A 357 -6.83 6.49 2.51
N ASP A 358 -7.03 7.03 3.71
CA ASP A 358 -7.97 6.54 4.71
C ASP A 358 -9.17 7.47 4.84
N LEU A 359 -10.36 6.90 4.74
CA LEU A 359 -11.65 7.59 4.91
C LEU A 359 -12.02 7.80 6.40
N ARG A 360 -11.32 7.16 7.34
CA ARG A 360 -11.70 7.05 8.74
C ARG A 360 -13.06 6.34 8.92
N ILE A 361 -13.86 6.79 9.90
CA ILE A 361 -15.12 6.15 10.30
C ILE A 361 -16.21 7.20 10.59
N GLY A 362 -17.46 6.83 10.40
CA GLY A 362 -18.63 7.64 10.78
C GLY A 362 -18.66 8.98 10.07
N ASP A 363 -18.77 10.07 10.83
CA ASP A 363 -18.84 11.43 10.30
C ASP A 363 -17.61 11.83 9.47
N GLU A 364 -16.46 11.23 9.75
CA GLU A 364 -15.25 11.44 8.95
C GLU A 364 -15.44 10.92 7.52
N VAL A 365 -16.00 9.70 7.36
CA VAL A 365 -16.37 9.16 6.04
C VAL A 365 -17.41 10.07 5.37
N ALA A 366 -18.46 10.43 6.10
CA ALA A 366 -19.51 11.30 5.59
C ALA A 366 -18.96 12.64 5.09
N SER A 367 -17.95 13.22 5.76
CA SER A 367 -17.35 14.49 5.32
C SER A 367 -16.61 14.36 3.97
N TRP A 368 -15.97 13.23 3.67
CA TRP A 368 -15.39 12.96 2.37
C TRP A 368 -16.45 12.90 1.27
N PHE A 369 -17.56 12.19 1.52
CA PHE A 369 -18.59 11.96 0.52
C PHE A 369 -19.53 13.18 0.37
N ASN A 370 -19.89 13.86 1.45
CA ASN A 370 -20.79 15.01 1.40
C ASN A 370 -20.12 16.31 0.97
N SER A 371 -18.85 16.54 1.36
CA SER A 371 -18.20 17.84 1.15
C SER A 371 -17.05 17.77 0.13
N SER A 372 -16.51 16.58 -0.18
CA SER A 372 -15.28 16.41 -0.96
C SER A 372 -15.30 15.18 -1.87
N PHE A 373 -16.49 14.80 -2.36
CA PHE A 373 -16.64 13.57 -3.16
C PHE A 373 -15.87 13.59 -4.48
N ASP A 374 -15.64 14.76 -5.05
CA ASP A 374 -14.77 14.92 -6.20
C ASP A 374 -13.32 14.49 -5.89
N LEU A 375 -12.80 14.74 -4.67
CA LEU A 375 -11.49 14.27 -4.23
C LEU A 375 -11.48 12.74 -4.08
N VAL A 376 -12.58 12.14 -3.59
CA VAL A 376 -12.71 10.68 -3.53
C VAL A 376 -12.55 10.07 -4.93
N LYS A 377 -13.25 10.60 -5.92
CA LYS A 377 -13.16 10.15 -7.31
C LYS A 377 -11.82 10.46 -7.96
N ARG A 378 -11.22 11.62 -7.63
CA ARG A 378 -9.91 11.99 -8.16
C ARG A 378 -8.82 11.07 -7.67
N PHE A 379 -8.84 10.67 -6.38
CA PHE A 379 -7.85 9.74 -5.86
C PHE A 379 -7.89 8.40 -6.59
N GLU A 380 -9.07 7.90 -6.98
CA GLU A 380 -9.17 6.66 -7.78
C GLU A 380 -8.48 6.77 -9.15
N ARG A 381 -8.35 7.98 -9.68
CA ARG A 381 -7.69 8.23 -10.97
C ARG A 381 -6.21 8.59 -10.83
N GLU A 382 -5.87 9.37 -9.82
CA GLU A 382 -4.60 10.05 -9.66
C GLU A 382 -3.73 9.44 -8.53
N GLY A 383 -4.35 8.72 -7.57
CA GLY A 383 -3.69 8.18 -6.39
C GLY A 383 -3.13 6.77 -6.60
N GLY A 384 -2.33 6.32 -5.61
CA GLY A 384 -1.76 4.98 -5.61
C GLY A 384 -1.03 4.62 -6.90
N TYR A 385 -1.28 3.41 -7.41
CA TYR A 385 -0.78 2.99 -8.73
C TYR A 385 -1.91 2.54 -9.64
N ARG A 386 -1.80 2.88 -10.92
CA ARG A 386 -2.79 2.60 -11.94
C ARG A 386 -2.07 2.30 -13.27
N LEU A 387 -1.78 1.02 -13.49
CA LEU A 387 -0.90 0.55 -14.56
C LEU A 387 -1.68 0.19 -15.82
N TYR A 388 -1.16 0.54 -16.98
CA TYR A 388 -1.69 0.09 -18.26
C TYR A 388 -0.59 -0.01 -19.32
N PRO A 389 -0.73 -0.90 -20.32
CA PRO A 389 0.15 -0.87 -21.48
C PRO A 389 -0.22 0.34 -22.35
N THR A 390 0.76 1.15 -22.75
CA THR A 390 0.53 2.28 -23.69
C THR A 390 0.59 1.81 -25.13
N GLU A 391 1.45 0.80 -25.40
CA GLU A 391 1.73 0.30 -26.72
C GLU A 391 2.20 -1.14 -26.65
N VAL A 392 1.75 -1.97 -27.58
CA VAL A 392 2.27 -3.34 -27.76
C VAL A 392 2.49 -3.61 -29.25
N SER A 393 3.71 -4.01 -29.61
CA SER A 393 4.10 -4.39 -30.98
C SER A 393 4.43 -5.88 -31.04
N PHE A 394 3.88 -6.59 -32.02
CA PHE A 394 3.94 -8.05 -32.13
C PHE A 394 3.91 -8.52 -33.58
N VAL A 395 4.19 -9.80 -33.82
CA VAL A 395 4.03 -10.44 -35.14
C VAL A 395 2.59 -10.97 -35.31
N ASN A 396 2.02 -10.79 -36.49
CA ASN A 396 0.68 -11.32 -36.84
C ASN A 396 0.68 -12.66 -37.59
N LYS A 397 1.88 -13.12 -38.02
CA LYS A 397 2.09 -14.42 -38.70
C LYS A 397 3.43 -15.01 -38.28
N ALA A 398 3.45 -16.28 -37.95
CA ALA A 398 4.67 -17.04 -37.63
C ALA A 398 4.52 -18.51 -37.99
N ARG A 399 5.59 -19.28 -37.80
CA ARG A 399 5.58 -20.77 -37.86
C ARG A 399 5.72 -21.33 -36.45
N SER A 400 5.27 -22.56 -36.26
CA SER A 400 5.56 -23.29 -35.02
C SER A 400 7.08 -23.40 -34.84
N GLY A 401 7.57 -23.27 -33.62
CA GLY A 401 9.00 -23.31 -33.30
C GLY A 401 9.77 -21.98 -33.51
N GLU A 402 9.17 -20.99 -34.17
CA GLU A 402 9.82 -19.67 -34.27
C GLU A 402 9.91 -18.97 -32.92
N ARG A 403 10.98 -18.19 -32.73
CA ARG A 403 11.12 -17.24 -31.64
C ARG A 403 10.75 -15.85 -32.15
N VAL A 404 9.81 -15.20 -31.49
CA VAL A 404 9.29 -13.91 -31.90
C VAL A 404 9.43 -12.90 -30.77
N SER A 405 9.64 -11.62 -31.10
CA SER A 405 9.66 -10.53 -30.13
C SER A 405 8.28 -9.92 -29.98
N VAL A 406 7.95 -9.55 -28.75
CA VAL A 406 6.84 -8.66 -28.41
C VAL A 406 7.45 -7.45 -27.68
N GLN A 407 7.29 -6.26 -28.25
CA GLN A 407 7.64 -5.01 -27.56
C GLN A 407 6.43 -4.48 -26.84
N HIS A 408 6.61 -4.01 -25.61
CA HIS A 408 5.51 -3.49 -24.81
C HIS A 408 5.97 -2.33 -23.91
N ASN A 409 5.19 -1.27 -23.95
CA ASN A 409 5.45 -0.05 -23.18
C ASN A 409 4.35 0.12 -22.13
N TRP A 410 4.72 0.59 -20.94
CA TRP A 410 3.84 0.69 -19.79
C TRP A 410 3.92 2.05 -19.13
N ARG A 411 2.79 2.48 -18.58
CA ARG A 411 2.69 3.69 -17.80
C ARG A 411 1.92 3.46 -16.50
N ASN A 412 2.31 4.20 -15.47
CA ASN A 412 1.56 4.36 -14.25
C ASN A 412 0.91 5.76 -14.24
N LEU A 413 -0.42 5.80 -14.15
CA LEU A 413 -1.18 7.05 -14.06
C LEU A 413 -1.20 7.62 -12.64
N GLY A 414 -1.04 6.74 -11.62
CA GLY A 414 -1.08 7.13 -10.23
C GLY A 414 0.20 7.83 -9.77
N TRP A 415 0.09 8.66 -8.75
CA TRP A 415 1.24 9.32 -8.13
C TRP A 415 2.06 8.39 -7.21
N GLY A 416 1.48 7.30 -6.72
CA GLY A 416 2.19 6.24 -6.01
C GLY A 416 2.89 5.28 -6.97
N TYR A 417 3.21 4.07 -6.49
CA TYR A 417 3.88 3.07 -7.33
C TYR A 417 3.47 1.64 -6.96
N CYS A 418 3.67 0.68 -7.85
CA CYS A 418 3.43 -0.73 -7.59
C CYS A 418 4.63 -1.33 -6.83
N PRO A 419 4.49 -1.73 -5.56
CA PRO A 419 5.65 -2.01 -4.69
C PRO A 419 6.20 -3.43 -4.85
N THR A 420 6.52 -3.86 -6.08
CA THR A 420 7.11 -5.20 -6.35
C THR A 420 8.55 -5.35 -5.83
N ASN A 421 9.15 -4.26 -5.35
CA ASN A 421 10.48 -4.23 -4.73
C ASN A 421 10.47 -4.58 -3.23
N ILE A 422 9.31 -4.57 -2.54
CA ILE A 422 9.28 -4.96 -1.13
C ILE A 422 9.44 -6.48 -0.96
N PRO A 423 10.00 -6.96 0.16
CA PRO A 423 10.31 -8.38 0.35
C PRO A 423 9.11 -9.31 0.11
N GLN A 424 7.91 -8.94 0.61
CA GLN A 424 6.69 -9.73 0.52
C GLN A 424 6.17 -9.86 -0.92
N TRP A 425 6.51 -8.91 -1.80
CA TRP A 425 6.04 -8.89 -3.19
C TRP A 425 7.14 -9.16 -4.21
N LYS A 426 8.37 -9.43 -3.76
CA LYS A 426 9.49 -9.71 -4.65
C LYS A 426 9.19 -10.91 -5.56
N GLY A 427 9.13 -10.64 -6.87
CA GLY A 427 8.83 -11.65 -7.87
C GLY A 427 7.37 -12.09 -7.95
N LYS A 428 6.47 -11.58 -7.08
CA LYS A 428 5.05 -11.98 -7.05
C LYS A 428 4.28 -11.48 -8.27
N TYR A 429 4.38 -10.22 -8.61
CA TYR A 429 3.68 -9.65 -9.75
C TYR A 429 4.64 -9.35 -10.89
N LYS A 430 4.30 -9.85 -12.08
CA LYS A 430 5.11 -9.67 -13.29
C LYS A 430 4.24 -9.42 -14.52
N VAL A 431 4.83 -8.81 -15.53
CA VAL A 431 4.23 -8.80 -16.87
C VAL A 431 4.32 -10.20 -17.47
N CYS A 432 3.25 -10.62 -18.11
CA CYS A 432 3.21 -11.86 -18.85
C CYS A 432 2.58 -11.66 -20.22
N ILE A 433 3.24 -12.16 -21.25
CA ILE A 433 2.70 -12.29 -22.60
C ILE A 433 2.09 -13.68 -22.72
N ALA A 434 0.88 -13.79 -23.27
CA ALA A 434 0.23 -15.08 -23.44
C ALA A 434 -0.39 -15.24 -24.83
N LEU A 435 -0.68 -16.48 -25.20
CA LEU A 435 -1.42 -16.84 -26.41
C LEU A 435 -2.66 -17.64 -26.03
N MET A 436 -3.79 -17.22 -26.56
CA MET A 436 -5.09 -17.86 -26.41
C MET A 436 -5.51 -18.49 -27.76
N ASP A 437 -5.95 -19.74 -27.74
CA ASP A 437 -6.47 -20.45 -28.92
C ASP A 437 -7.92 -20.02 -29.26
N ALA A 438 -8.48 -20.63 -30.32
CA ALA A 438 -9.84 -20.37 -30.76
C ALA A 438 -10.92 -20.88 -29.78
N ASN A 439 -10.56 -21.78 -28.86
CA ASN A 439 -11.44 -22.32 -27.83
C ASN A 439 -11.32 -21.55 -26.51
N HIS A 440 -10.64 -20.39 -26.51
CA HIS A 440 -10.36 -19.55 -25.36
C HIS A 440 -9.44 -20.17 -24.29
N ASN A 441 -8.66 -21.20 -24.65
CA ASN A 441 -7.65 -21.73 -23.73
C ASN A 441 -6.35 -20.92 -23.84
N ILE A 442 -5.73 -20.61 -22.73
CA ILE A 442 -4.39 -20.02 -22.71
C ILE A 442 -3.37 -21.14 -22.89
N VAL A 443 -2.80 -21.21 -24.08
CA VAL A 443 -1.91 -22.33 -24.51
C VAL A 443 -0.43 -22.01 -24.34
N LYS A 444 -0.09 -20.72 -24.13
CA LYS A 444 1.30 -20.27 -23.93
C LYS A 444 1.33 -19.11 -22.98
N LYS A 445 2.34 -19.07 -22.09
CA LYS A 445 2.67 -17.95 -21.21
C LYS A 445 4.17 -17.71 -21.24
N GLN A 446 4.58 -16.45 -21.30
CA GLN A 446 5.96 -16.02 -21.22
C GLN A 446 6.06 -14.82 -20.29
N LEU A 447 6.79 -14.95 -19.18
CA LEU A 447 7.08 -13.83 -18.28
C LEU A 447 8.09 -12.88 -18.92
N ALA A 448 7.88 -11.59 -18.72
CA ALA A 448 8.82 -10.53 -19.07
C ALA A 448 9.68 -10.25 -17.81
N ASP A 449 10.75 -11.02 -17.64
CA ASP A 449 11.57 -10.97 -16.43
C ASP A 449 12.31 -9.63 -16.24
N GLU A 450 12.54 -8.93 -17.34
CA GLU A 450 13.15 -7.61 -17.39
C GLU A 450 12.21 -6.47 -16.92
N ALA A 451 10.90 -6.72 -16.87
CA ALA A 451 9.90 -5.72 -16.51
C ALA A 451 9.73 -5.63 -14.99
N ASP A 452 10.21 -4.53 -14.41
CA ASP A 452 10.05 -4.23 -12.97
C ASP A 452 8.97 -3.15 -12.77
N LEU A 453 7.80 -3.56 -12.27
CA LEU A 453 6.66 -2.69 -12.05
C LEU A 453 6.95 -1.58 -11.02
N SER A 454 7.88 -1.79 -10.10
CA SER A 454 8.24 -0.80 -9.08
C SER A 454 8.97 0.42 -9.65
N THR A 455 9.48 0.30 -10.85
CA THR A 455 10.17 1.39 -11.55
C THR A 455 9.23 2.32 -12.34
N TRP A 456 7.97 1.92 -12.52
CA TRP A 456 6.97 2.71 -13.26
C TRP A 456 6.32 3.73 -12.34
N VAL A 457 6.90 4.90 -12.32
CA VAL A 457 6.46 6.03 -11.50
C VAL A 457 6.11 7.20 -12.41
N GLN A 458 5.41 8.19 -11.88
CA GLN A 458 5.00 9.36 -12.66
C GLN A 458 6.18 9.99 -13.40
N GLY A 459 6.05 10.10 -14.73
CA GLY A 459 7.09 10.63 -15.62
C GLY A 459 8.17 9.63 -16.02
N ARG A 460 8.04 8.34 -15.65
CA ARG A 460 8.98 7.28 -15.99
C ARG A 460 8.24 6.04 -16.48
N ASP A 461 8.11 5.94 -17.79
CA ASP A 461 7.46 4.80 -18.47
C ASP A 461 8.40 3.59 -18.54
N GLY A 462 7.82 2.39 -18.60
CA GLY A 462 8.56 1.14 -18.83
C GLY A 462 8.58 0.77 -20.32
N HIS A 463 9.74 0.36 -20.85
CA HIS A 463 9.91 -0.07 -22.24
C HIS A 463 10.67 -1.38 -22.29
N TYR A 464 10.04 -2.42 -22.85
CA TYR A 464 10.58 -3.78 -22.80
C TYR A 464 10.40 -4.52 -24.11
N THR A 465 11.22 -5.56 -24.30
CA THR A 465 11.12 -6.48 -25.42
C THR A 465 11.22 -7.91 -24.90
N THR A 466 10.12 -8.65 -24.94
CA THR A 466 10.05 -10.03 -24.47
C THR A 466 10.08 -11.00 -25.65
N THR A 467 10.97 -11.98 -25.60
CA THR A 467 11.04 -13.05 -26.61
C THR A 467 10.10 -14.19 -26.22
N VAL A 468 9.16 -14.52 -27.11
CA VAL A 468 8.21 -15.62 -26.95
C VAL A 468 8.61 -16.76 -27.88
N ASN A 469 8.77 -17.95 -27.31
CA ASN A 469 9.00 -19.17 -28.09
C ASN A 469 7.67 -19.81 -28.48
N LEU A 470 7.46 -20.06 -29.78
CA LEU A 470 6.22 -20.60 -30.34
C LEU A 470 6.26 -22.14 -30.53
N ASP A 471 7.23 -22.83 -29.87
CA ASP A 471 7.31 -24.30 -29.90
C ASP A 471 6.01 -24.96 -29.41
N GLY A 472 5.60 -26.01 -30.10
CA GLY A 472 4.43 -26.83 -29.76
C GLY A 472 3.10 -26.23 -30.20
N LEU A 473 3.07 -25.02 -30.77
CA LEU A 473 1.82 -24.45 -31.29
C LEU A 473 1.43 -25.14 -32.60
N GLN A 474 0.18 -25.57 -32.67
CA GLN A 474 -0.39 -26.13 -33.88
C GLN A 474 -0.72 -25.02 -34.88
N LYS A 475 -0.84 -25.39 -36.19
CA LYS A 475 -1.39 -24.50 -37.20
C LYS A 475 -2.78 -24.00 -36.77
N GLY A 476 -2.97 -22.70 -36.80
CA GLY A 476 -4.24 -22.10 -36.34
C GLY A 476 -4.17 -20.60 -36.10
N ASN A 477 -5.28 -20.07 -35.59
CA ASN A 477 -5.40 -18.67 -35.20
C ASN A 477 -5.37 -18.57 -33.69
N TYR A 478 -4.56 -17.66 -33.21
CA TYR A 478 -4.38 -17.35 -31.80
C TYR A 478 -4.62 -15.85 -31.53
N THR A 479 -4.83 -15.51 -30.27
CA THR A 479 -4.92 -14.12 -29.82
C THR A 479 -3.77 -13.84 -28.87
N TRP A 480 -2.97 -12.80 -29.16
CA TRP A 480 -2.01 -12.26 -28.22
C TRP A 480 -2.71 -11.62 -27.05
N LEU A 481 -2.26 -11.94 -25.86
CA LEU A 481 -2.71 -11.38 -24.59
C LEU A 481 -1.52 -10.79 -23.84
N ILE A 482 -1.76 -9.75 -23.06
CA ILE A 482 -0.81 -9.21 -22.09
C ILE A 482 -1.50 -9.03 -20.74
N GLY A 483 -0.78 -9.29 -19.64
CA GLY A 483 -1.36 -9.20 -18.31
C GLY A 483 -0.32 -8.95 -17.23
N LEU A 484 -0.80 -8.47 -16.09
CA LEU A 484 -0.06 -8.36 -14.84
C LEU A 484 -0.43 -9.56 -13.96
N VAL A 485 0.44 -10.58 -13.96
CA VAL A 485 0.13 -11.87 -13.36
C VAL A 485 0.70 -12.05 -11.97
N ASP A 486 0.05 -12.87 -11.16
CA ASP A 486 0.58 -13.38 -9.90
C ASP A 486 1.32 -14.70 -10.15
N THR A 487 2.63 -14.69 -9.99
CA THR A 487 3.48 -15.86 -10.24
C THR A 487 3.23 -16.99 -9.23
N THR A 488 2.68 -16.65 -8.05
CA THR A 488 2.32 -17.64 -7.02
C THR A 488 1.01 -18.37 -7.33
N LYS A 489 0.29 -17.95 -8.40
CA LYS A 489 -1.01 -18.50 -8.84
C LYS A 489 -0.97 -18.99 -10.27
N ALA A 490 0.02 -19.82 -10.63
CA ALA A 490 0.19 -20.33 -11.98
C ALA A 490 0.15 -19.24 -13.07
N CYS A 491 0.69 -18.05 -12.75
CA CYS A 491 0.68 -16.88 -13.62
C CYS A 491 -0.72 -16.53 -14.15
N GLN A 492 -1.72 -16.51 -13.28
CA GLN A 492 -3.01 -15.91 -13.57
C GLN A 492 -2.97 -14.40 -13.32
N PRO A 493 -3.81 -13.59 -14.01
CA PRO A 493 -3.91 -12.16 -13.72
C PRO A 493 -4.08 -11.88 -12.22
N GLY A 494 -3.19 -11.08 -11.65
CA GLY A 494 -3.15 -10.76 -10.23
C GLY A 494 -3.35 -9.28 -9.93
N LEU A 495 -3.09 -8.41 -10.93
CA LEU A 495 -3.38 -6.98 -10.86
C LEU A 495 -4.27 -6.58 -12.03
N LYS A 496 -5.25 -5.73 -11.74
CA LYS A 496 -6.14 -5.16 -12.75
C LYS A 496 -5.42 -4.00 -13.45
N MET A 497 -5.56 -3.95 -14.77
CA MET A 497 -4.99 -2.89 -15.60
C MET A 497 -6.02 -1.81 -15.89
N ALA A 498 -5.58 -0.57 -16.04
CA ALA A 498 -6.39 0.57 -16.42
C ALA A 498 -6.60 0.61 -17.95
N VAL A 499 -7.33 -0.35 -18.48
CA VAL A 499 -7.70 -0.47 -19.90
C VAL A 499 -9.21 -0.65 -20.04
N ASP A 500 -9.76 -0.33 -21.22
CA ASP A 500 -11.17 -0.58 -21.51
C ASP A 500 -11.54 -2.04 -21.21
N LYS A 501 -12.60 -2.23 -20.42
CA LYS A 501 -13.10 -3.55 -20.01
C LYS A 501 -13.43 -4.46 -21.20
N ASN A 502 -13.79 -3.91 -22.36
CA ASN A 502 -14.09 -4.68 -23.57
C ASN A 502 -12.83 -5.35 -24.15
N LEU A 503 -11.66 -4.85 -23.83
CA LEU A 503 -10.39 -5.47 -24.19
C LEU A 503 -10.01 -6.62 -23.26
N LEU A 504 -10.66 -6.76 -22.12
CA LEU A 504 -10.32 -7.76 -21.12
C LEU A 504 -10.98 -9.12 -21.41
N PHE A 505 -10.20 -10.16 -21.13
CA PHE A 505 -10.65 -11.55 -21.04
C PHE A 505 -10.03 -12.15 -19.76
N GLU A 506 -10.85 -12.42 -18.75
CA GLU A 506 -10.40 -12.96 -17.45
C GLU A 506 -9.18 -12.22 -16.84
N GLY A 507 -9.16 -10.89 -16.97
CA GLY A 507 -8.07 -10.03 -16.48
C GLY A 507 -6.89 -9.87 -17.44
N TRP A 508 -6.84 -10.63 -18.55
CA TRP A 508 -5.89 -10.44 -19.63
C TRP A 508 -6.36 -9.36 -20.61
N CYS A 509 -5.47 -8.50 -21.08
CA CYS A 509 -5.76 -7.54 -22.14
C CYS A 509 -5.51 -8.21 -23.51
N LYS A 510 -6.52 -8.21 -24.39
CA LYS A 510 -6.40 -8.67 -25.78
C LYS A 510 -5.61 -7.64 -26.58
N VAL A 511 -4.56 -8.09 -27.24
CA VAL A 511 -3.66 -7.25 -28.03
C VAL A 511 -3.95 -7.37 -29.52
N GLY A 512 -3.97 -8.60 -30.06
CA GLY A 512 -4.18 -8.80 -31.49
C GLY A 512 -4.16 -10.27 -31.89
N LYS A 513 -4.17 -10.53 -33.20
CA LYS A 513 -4.22 -11.89 -33.75
C LYS A 513 -2.87 -12.37 -34.20
N LEU A 514 -2.61 -13.68 -34.03
CA LEU A 514 -1.47 -14.40 -34.54
C LEU A 514 -1.96 -15.59 -35.36
N LYS A 515 -1.48 -15.72 -36.60
CA LYS A 515 -1.71 -16.88 -37.42
C LYS A 515 -0.44 -17.74 -37.45
N ILE A 516 -0.53 -18.99 -36.99
CA ILE A 516 0.53 -19.99 -37.13
C ILE A 516 0.30 -20.74 -38.43
N ASN A 517 1.32 -20.70 -39.31
CA ASN A 517 1.38 -21.43 -40.57
C ASN A 517 2.17 -22.75 -40.39
N ASN A 518 2.13 -23.62 -41.39
CA ASN A 518 2.97 -24.82 -41.44
C ASN A 518 4.45 -24.45 -41.52
#